data_cc7d42419afae5175a8218b7d973e67c
#
_entry.id   cc7d42419afae5175a8218b7d973e67c
#
_cell.length_a   1.000
_cell.length_b   1.000
_cell.length_c   1.000
_cell.angle_alpha   90.00
_cell.angle_beta   90.00
_cell.angle_gamma   90.00
#
_symmetry.space_group_name_H-M   'P 1'
#
loop_
_entity.id
_entity.type
_entity.pdbx_description
1 polymer ?
#
loop_
_entity_poly.entity_id
_entity_poly.type
_entity_poly.pdbx_seq_one_letter_code
_entity_poly.pdbx_strand_id
1 'polypeptide(L)'
;MSKTNFTRKYKESKHLTLAIRIILSNLIKEAEKCKKKKLPFMSKRTMAKILGVSPQTVLNEIKRGTVRTKQKVNNKVKYKDEYSPIYGQYVYETNRMKSHNKSKSEKVKEFLEYAEKLILEDKLSPDVVIGRALAMGIFTKEEVVCVNTLYRYIDEGRLKVKNIDLKEKVRRKKRKTKPKENKKILGISIDERPAHINNREEFGHFEIDTVHGKKGESTCLLTLTERKTRKGIVVLIDFKDSESVTYALNKIMEEYPPGIIKTITADNGAEFSTLGEYFLNVVDVYFAHPYSAFERGENENFNKLIRQFIPKGTSIDDYNRQYIENIVDRINNTPRKILGYQTANEAFNKEVRAIIKQSA
;
A
#
# COMPACT_ATOMS: atom_id res chain seq x y z
N MET A 1 -55.12 -9.94 15.76
CA MET A 1 -53.98 -9.00 15.66
C MET A 1 -52.72 -9.75 16.01
N SER A 2 -51.86 -10.00 15.05
CA SER A 2 -50.76 -10.96 15.16
C SER A 2 -49.62 -10.47 16.06
N LYS A 3 -49.40 -11.19 17.14
CA LYS A 3 -48.31 -11.01 18.11
C LYS A 3 -46.90 -11.36 17.58
N THR A 4 -46.78 -11.75 16.31
CA THR A 4 -45.60 -12.41 15.77
C THR A 4 -44.58 -11.49 15.10
N ASN A 5 -44.90 -10.25 14.73
CA ASN A 5 -43.97 -9.38 14.00
C ASN A 5 -43.14 -8.44 14.88
N PHE A 6 -43.51 -8.25 16.14
CA PHE A 6 -42.80 -7.32 17.02
C PHE A 6 -41.50 -7.92 17.64
N THR A 7 -41.50 -9.23 17.87
CA THR A 7 -40.38 -9.93 18.49
C THR A 7 -39.22 -10.21 17.55
N ARG A 8 -39.43 -10.26 16.23
CA ARG A 8 -38.37 -10.58 15.25
C ARG A 8 -37.40 -9.43 15.00
N LYS A 9 -37.87 -8.19 15.04
CA LYS A 9 -37.04 -6.98 14.76
C LYS A 9 -36.05 -6.62 15.88
N TYR A 10 -36.30 -7.09 17.11
CA TYR A 10 -35.44 -6.79 18.28
C TYR A 10 -34.37 -7.84 18.59
N LYS A 11 -34.40 -9.00 17.92
CA LYS A 11 -33.36 -10.04 18.07
C LYS A 11 -32.01 -9.69 17.43
N GLU A 12 -31.96 -8.70 16.56
CA GLU A 12 -30.75 -8.34 15.83
C GLU A 12 -29.84 -7.36 16.57
N SER A 13 -30.32 -6.62 17.55
CA SER A 13 -29.48 -5.70 18.32
C SER A 13 -29.05 -6.32 19.65
N LYS A 14 -27.73 -6.45 19.87
CA LYS A 14 -27.12 -6.90 21.14
C LYS A 14 -27.40 -5.96 22.33
N HIS A 15 -27.98 -4.79 22.10
CA HIS A 15 -28.18 -3.72 23.09
C HIS A 15 -29.58 -3.15 23.01
N LEU A 16 -30.11 -2.63 24.15
CA LEU A 16 -31.38 -1.93 24.20
C LEU A 16 -31.32 -0.63 23.41
N THR A 17 -32.25 -0.46 22.46
CA THR A 17 -32.42 0.80 21.73
C THR A 17 -33.27 1.78 22.53
N LEU A 18 -33.28 3.07 22.17
CA LEU A 18 -34.14 4.07 22.82
C LEU A 18 -35.62 3.68 22.76
N ALA A 19 -36.06 3.10 21.63
CA ALA A 19 -37.46 2.61 21.48
C ALA A 19 -37.79 1.53 22.50
N ILE A 20 -36.87 0.57 22.75
CA ILE A 20 -37.10 -0.48 23.77
C ILE A 20 -37.11 0.13 25.17
N ARG A 21 -36.29 1.14 25.46
CA ARG A 21 -36.27 1.88 26.71
C ARG A 21 -37.61 2.63 26.98
N ILE A 22 -38.19 3.21 25.93
CA ILE A 22 -39.49 3.85 26.02
C ILE A 22 -40.60 2.82 26.34
N ILE A 23 -40.56 1.65 25.67
CA ILE A 23 -41.49 0.56 25.99
C ILE A 23 -41.33 0.09 27.44
N LEU A 24 -40.09 -0.08 27.90
CA LEU A 24 -39.78 -0.45 29.28
C LEU A 24 -40.34 0.58 30.27
N SER A 25 -40.23 1.88 29.98
CA SER A 25 -40.81 2.95 30.81
C SER A 25 -42.32 2.82 30.96
N ASN A 26 -43.02 2.52 29.84
CA ASN A 26 -44.46 2.33 29.85
C ASN A 26 -44.85 1.08 30.68
N LEU A 27 -44.13 -0.03 30.52
CA LEU A 27 -44.38 -1.24 31.29
C LEU A 27 -44.16 -1.01 32.80
N ILE A 28 -43.16 -0.22 33.19
CA ILE A 28 -42.92 0.15 34.60
C ILE A 28 -44.10 0.99 35.14
N LYS A 29 -44.57 1.98 34.38
CA LYS A 29 -45.72 2.81 34.77
C LYS A 29 -47.01 2.00 34.91
N GLU A 30 -47.24 1.04 34.00
CA GLU A 30 -48.39 0.10 34.12
C GLU A 30 -48.27 -0.78 35.36
N ALA A 31 -47.07 -1.35 35.62
CA ALA A 31 -46.84 -2.16 36.83
C ALA A 31 -47.11 -1.36 38.14
N GLU A 32 -46.68 -0.09 38.18
CA GLU A 32 -46.98 0.81 39.31
C GLU A 32 -48.47 1.07 39.47
N LYS A 33 -49.22 1.27 38.37
CA LYS A 33 -50.69 1.43 38.39
C LYS A 33 -51.40 0.16 38.91
N CYS A 34 -51.00 -1.02 38.43
CA CYS A 34 -51.55 -2.31 38.89
C CYS A 34 -51.30 -2.52 40.39
N LYS A 35 -50.08 -2.21 40.88
CA LYS A 35 -49.74 -2.30 42.30
C LYS A 35 -50.65 -1.40 43.18
N LYS A 36 -50.93 -0.16 42.74
CA LYS A 36 -51.79 0.76 43.43
C LYS A 36 -53.29 0.29 43.48
N LYS A 37 -53.72 -0.39 42.41
CA LYS A 37 -55.08 -0.94 42.30
C LYS A 37 -55.25 -2.35 42.86
N LYS A 38 -54.24 -2.94 43.47
CA LYS A 38 -54.20 -4.34 43.97
C LYS A 38 -54.49 -5.38 42.89
N LEU A 39 -54.19 -5.08 41.64
CA LEU A 39 -54.33 -5.98 40.48
C LEU A 39 -53.06 -6.87 40.34
N PRO A 40 -53.16 -7.97 39.54
CA PRO A 40 -51.96 -8.81 39.30
C PRO A 40 -50.77 -7.99 38.82
N PHE A 41 -49.68 -8.14 39.56
CA PHE A 41 -48.44 -7.33 39.38
C PHE A 41 -47.59 -7.84 38.22
N MET A 42 -47.19 -6.95 37.32
CA MET A 42 -46.28 -7.26 36.24
C MET A 42 -44.84 -7.35 36.78
N SER A 43 -44.28 -8.55 36.84
CA SER A 43 -42.92 -8.79 37.30
C SER A 43 -41.84 -8.33 36.30
N LYS A 44 -40.64 -8.05 36.78
CA LYS A 44 -39.49 -7.76 35.91
C LYS A 44 -39.16 -8.92 34.96
N ARG A 45 -39.48 -10.17 35.33
CA ARG A 45 -39.36 -11.35 34.46
C ARG A 45 -40.36 -11.27 33.29
N THR A 46 -41.61 -10.82 33.56
CA THR A 46 -42.62 -10.63 32.56
C THR A 46 -42.25 -9.51 31.59
N MET A 47 -41.72 -8.38 32.10
CA MET A 47 -41.20 -7.29 31.28
C MET A 47 -40.07 -7.77 30.35
N ALA A 48 -39.13 -8.55 30.87
CA ALA A 48 -38.02 -9.13 30.11
C ALA A 48 -38.52 -10.06 28.99
N LYS A 49 -39.57 -10.86 29.26
CA LYS A 49 -40.19 -11.72 28.27
C LYS A 49 -40.83 -10.91 27.13
N ILE A 50 -41.53 -9.81 27.47
CA ILE A 50 -42.16 -8.89 26.50
C ILE A 50 -41.10 -8.24 25.62
N LEU A 51 -39.97 -7.81 26.22
CA LEU A 51 -38.91 -7.12 25.52
C LEU A 51 -37.93 -8.07 24.78
N GLY A 52 -38.06 -9.37 24.98
CA GLY A 52 -37.14 -10.37 24.36
C GLY A 52 -35.71 -10.31 24.88
N VAL A 53 -35.51 -9.87 26.14
CA VAL A 53 -34.19 -9.73 26.79
C VAL A 53 -34.12 -10.51 28.10
N SER A 54 -32.91 -10.64 28.67
CA SER A 54 -32.77 -11.30 29.97
C SER A 54 -33.34 -10.44 31.13
N PRO A 55 -33.87 -11.05 32.20
CA PRO A 55 -34.32 -10.32 33.40
C PRO A 55 -33.20 -9.45 34.02
N GLN A 56 -31.96 -9.90 33.94
CA GLN A 56 -30.79 -9.16 34.43
C GLN A 56 -30.56 -7.88 33.59
N THR A 57 -30.80 -7.94 32.26
CA THR A 57 -30.70 -6.77 31.36
C THR A 57 -31.72 -5.70 31.78
N VAL A 58 -32.96 -6.09 32.08
CA VAL A 58 -33.98 -5.16 32.56
C VAL A 58 -33.61 -4.54 33.91
N LEU A 59 -33.08 -5.33 34.84
CA LEU A 59 -32.60 -4.84 36.13
C LEU A 59 -31.48 -3.82 36.00
N ASN A 60 -30.49 -4.14 35.19
CA ASN A 60 -29.34 -3.28 34.94
C ASN A 60 -29.77 -1.97 34.25
N GLU A 61 -30.72 -2.05 33.30
CA GLU A 61 -31.22 -0.89 32.62
C GLU A 61 -32.06 0.03 33.54
N ILE A 62 -32.90 -0.55 34.39
CA ILE A 62 -33.64 0.23 35.39
C ILE A 62 -32.69 0.96 36.33
N LYS A 63 -31.67 0.27 36.85
CA LYS A 63 -30.63 0.90 37.71
C LYS A 63 -29.93 2.03 36.99
N ARG A 64 -29.59 1.83 35.71
CA ARG A 64 -28.87 2.81 34.88
C ARG A 64 -29.70 4.06 34.61
N GLY A 65 -30.99 3.88 34.29
CA GLY A 65 -31.91 4.93 33.87
C GLY A 65 -32.70 5.57 35.03
N THR A 66 -32.52 5.14 36.26
CA THR A 66 -33.23 5.74 37.38
C THR A 66 -32.67 7.11 37.77
N VAL A 67 -33.55 8.07 37.85
CA VAL A 67 -33.25 9.47 38.21
C VAL A 67 -34.06 9.84 39.46
N ARG A 68 -33.43 10.55 40.36
CA ARG A 68 -34.09 11.06 41.57
C ARG A 68 -34.73 12.40 41.23
N THR A 69 -36.08 12.42 41.16
CA THR A 69 -36.87 13.63 40.86
C THR A 69 -37.37 14.25 42.15
N LYS A 70 -37.41 15.58 42.16
CA LYS A 70 -37.95 16.38 43.27
C LYS A 70 -39.39 16.79 42.95
N GLN A 71 -40.32 16.39 43.81
CA GLN A 71 -41.75 16.72 43.67
C GLN A 71 -42.22 17.51 44.88
N LYS A 72 -43.01 18.54 44.68
CA LYS A 72 -43.64 19.30 45.74
C LYS A 72 -45.08 18.76 45.94
N VAL A 73 -45.34 18.11 47.07
CA VAL A 73 -46.65 17.54 47.41
C VAL A 73 -47.06 18.11 48.77
N ASN A 74 -48.20 18.81 48.83
CA ASN A 74 -48.72 19.46 50.03
C ASN A 74 -47.69 20.37 50.71
N ASN A 75 -47.08 21.26 49.97
CA ASN A 75 -46.00 22.19 50.40
C ASN A 75 -44.74 21.49 50.97
N LYS A 76 -44.67 20.18 50.97
CA LYS A 76 -43.47 19.44 51.39
C LYS A 76 -42.71 18.89 50.15
N VAL A 77 -41.41 18.97 50.18
CA VAL A 77 -40.57 18.41 49.14
C VAL A 77 -40.43 16.91 49.36
N LYS A 78 -40.83 16.12 48.38
CA LYS A 78 -40.65 14.67 48.35
C LYS A 78 -39.74 14.31 47.17
N TYR A 79 -38.83 13.35 47.37
CA TYR A 79 -38.00 12.78 46.33
C TYR A 79 -38.63 11.46 45.88
N LYS A 80 -38.63 11.25 44.58
CA LYS A 80 -39.08 9.99 43.94
C LYS A 80 -38.04 9.52 42.98
N ASP A 81 -37.69 8.25 43.05
CA ASP A 81 -36.83 7.61 42.06
C ASP A 81 -37.70 7.13 40.90
N GLU A 82 -37.47 7.64 39.70
CA GLU A 82 -38.22 7.34 38.48
C GLU A 82 -37.32 6.94 37.32
N TYR A 83 -37.73 5.92 36.58
CA TYR A 83 -36.96 5.49 35.41
C TYR A 83 -37.20 6.44 34.23
N SER A 84 -36.10 6.98 33.66
CA SER A 84 -36.10 7.82 32.46
C SER A 84 -35.41 7.09 31.31
N PRO A 85 -36.10 6.78 30.21
CA PRO A 85 -35.52 6.13 29.04
C PRO A 85 -34.41 6.98 28.38
N ILE A 86 -34.58 8.32 28.39
CA ILE A 86 -33.61 9.27 27.84
C ILE A 86 -32.31 9.26 28.65
N TYR A 87 -32.44 9.31 29.98
CA TYR A 87 -31.27 9.26 30.84
C TYR A 87 -30.56 7.90 30.76
N GLY A 88 -31.31 6.80 30.69
CA GLY A 88 -30.76 5.45 30.46
C GLY A 88 -29.98 5.35 29.15
N GLN A 89 -30.48 5.98 28.07
CA GLN A 89 -29.79 6.07 26.79
C GLN A 89 -28.51 6.92 26.93
N TYR A 90 -28.60 8.08 27.51
CA TYR A 90 -27.44 8.97 27.73
C TYR A 90 -26.32 8.31 28.54
N VAL A 91 -26.66 7.65 29.65
CA VAL A 91 -25.66 6.93 30.45
C VAL A 91 -25.04 5.75 29.68
N TYR A 92 -25.86 5.04 28.90
CA TYR A 92 -25.35 3.97 28.02
C TYR A 92 -24.34 4.51 26.98
N GLU A 93 -24.69 5.57 26.27
CA GLU A 93 -23.81 6.19 25.26
C GLU A 93 -22.53 6.74 25.89
N THR A 94 -22.63 7.43 27.01
CA THR A 94 -21.47 7.96 27.76
C THR A 94 -20.53 6.84 28.19
N ASN A 95 -21.05 5.75 28.73
CA ASN A 95 -20.25 4.59 29.13
C ASN A 95 -19.60 3.89 27.93
N ARG A 96 -20.33 3.84 26.81
CA ARG A 96 -19.81 3.29 25.56
C ARG A 96 -18.68 4.16 24.98
N MET A 97 -18.83 5.48 25.00
CA MET A 97 -17.73 6.41 24.61
C MET A 97 -16.51 6.24 25.48
N LYS A 98 -16.68 6.09 26.81
CA LYS A 98 -15.56 5.84 27.75
C LYS A 98 -14.87 4.50 27.53
N SER A 99 -15.60 3.49 27.06
CA SER A 99 -15.06 2.15 26.79
C SER A 99 -14.34 2.05 25.42
N HIS A 100 -14.51 3.03 24.52
CA HIS A 100 -13.73 3.09 23.30
C HIS A 100 -12.31 3.60 23.61
N ASN A 101 -11.32 2.76 23.33
CA ASN A 101 -9.93 3.25 23.26
C ASN A 101 -9.84 4.39 22.26
N LYS A 102 -9.05 5.41 22.58
CA LYS A 102 -8.73 6.47 21.62
C LYS A 102 -8.36 5.88 20.26
N SER A 103 -8.85 6.47 19.19
CA SER A 103 -8.54 6.01 17.84
C SER A 103 -7.03 5.88 17.69
N LYS A 104 -6.57 4.77 17.10
CA LYS A 104 -5.15 4.58 16.83
C LYS A 104 -4.57 5.73 15.98
N SER A 105 -5.40 6.36 15.16
CA SER A 105 -5.03 7.54 14.36
C SER A 105 -4.59 8.74 15.19
N GLU A 106 -5.18 8.96 16.38
CA GLU A 106 -4.76 10.05 17.28
C GLU A 106 -3.37 9.81 17.89
N LYS A 107 -3.04 8.53 18.13
CA LYS A 107 -1.73 8.14 18.68
C LYS A 107 -0.59 8.20 17.68
N VAL A 108 -0.90 8.09 16.40
CA VAL A 108 0.08 8.02 15.30
C VAL A 108 -0.02 9.23 14.36
N LYS A 109 -0.51 10.36 14.88
CA LYS A 109 -0.79 11.56 14.06
C LYS A 109 0.44 12.04 13.29
N GLU A 110 1.59 12.15 13.95
CA GLU A 110 2.84 12.59 13.32
C GLU A 110 3.26 11.67 12.17
N PHE A 111 3.14 10.37 12.35
CA PHE A 111 3.38 9.41 11.27
C PHE A 111 2.40 9.58 10.11
N LEU A 112 1.12 9.85 10.38
CA LEU A 112 0.13 10.03 9.32
C LEU A 112 0.41 11.30 8.49
N GLU A 113 0.82 12.40 9.13
CA GLU A 113 1.25 13.63 8.44
C GLU A 113 2.50 13.40 7.58
N TYR A 114 3.48 12.67 8.11
CA TYR A 114 4.66 12.21 7.37
C TYR A 114 4.27 11.36 6.16
N ALA A 115 3.36 10.39 6.35
CA ALA A 115 2.90 9.52 5.29
C ALA A 115 2.14 10.28 4.19
N GLU A 116 1.26 11.22 4.56
CA GLU A 116 0.56 12.08 3.61
C GLU A 116 1.55 12.84 2.71
N LYS A 117 2.57 13.45 3.31
CA LYS A 117 3.59 14.21 2.57
C LYS A 117 4.27 13.33 1.53
N LEU A 118 4.83 12.19 1.93
CA LEU A 118 5.57 11.31 1.01
C LEU A 118 4.69 10.68 -0.08
N ILE A 119 3.42 10.39 0.21
CA ILE A 119 2.51 9.86 -0.79
C ILE A 119 2.13 10.93 -1.80
N LEU A 120 1.88 12.17 -1.36
CA LEU A 120 1.44 13.26 -2.24
C LEU A 120 2.59 13.87 -3.06
N GLU A 121 3.76 14.10 -2.44
CA GLU A 121 4.91 14.75 -3.08
C GLU A 121 5.77 13.75 -3.85
N ASP A 122 6.24 12.68 -3.18
CA ASP A 122 7.15 11.70 -3.76
C ASP A 122 6.44 10.56 -4.48
N LYS A 123 5.10 10.50 -4.40
CA LYS A 123 4.28 9.44 -5.00
C LYS A 123 4.67 8.03 -4.53
N LEU A 124 5.12 7.91 -3.28
CA LEU A 124 5.46 6.63 -2.67
C LEU A 124 4.19 5.84 -2.32
N SER A 125 4.29 4.51 -2.39
CA SER A 125 3.18 3.66 -1.93
C SER A 125 3.13 3.57 -0.41
N PRO A 126 1.95 3.35 0.21
CA PRO A 126 1.82 3.19 1.65
C PRO A 126 2.75 2.14 2.28
N ASP A 127 3.00 1.03 1.57
CA ASP A 127 3.93 -0.01 2.01
C ASP A 127 5.38 0.51 2.09
N VAL A 128 5.82 1.26 1.08
CA VAL A 128 7.16 1.84 1.01
C VAL A 128 7.34 2.90 2.09
N VAL A 129 6.34 3.76 2.32
CA VAL A 129 6.41 4.80 3.37
C VAL A 129 6.61 4.18 4.75
N ILE A 130 5.81 3.19 5.11
CA ILE A 130 5.91 2.50 6.41
C ILE A 130 7.26 1.78 6.52
N GLY A 131 7.61 1.00 5.51
CA GLY A 131 8.84 0.21 5.54
C GLY A 131 10.11 1.07 5.60
N ARG A 132 10.15 2.18 4.86
CA ARG A 132 11.26 3.13 4.88
C ARG A 132 11.39 3.82 6.23
N ALA A 133 10.26 4.28 6.79
CA ALA A 133 10.23 4.93 8.09
C ALA A 133 10.79 4.03 9.21
N LEU A 134 10.42 2.75 9.20
CA LEU A 134 10.93 1.75 10.14
C LEU A 134 12.40 1.41 9.88
N ALA A 135 12.80 1.21 8.62
CA ALA A 135 14.16 0.84 8.26
C ALA A 135 15.18 1.92 8.59
N MET A 136 14.78 3.19 8.50
CA MET A 136 15.62 4.36 8.84
C MET A 136 15.55 4.73 10.33
N GLY A 137 14.69 4.07 11.13
CA GLY A 137 14.50 4.40 12.54
C GLY A 137 13.84 5.76 12.79
N ILE A 138 13.14 6.33 11.78
CA ILE A 138 12.42 7.61 11.91
C ILE A 138 11.22 7.45 12.85
N PHE A 139 10.56 6.29 12.80
CA PHE A 139 9.46 5.92 13.66
C PHE A 139 9.64 4.50 14.18
N THR A 140 9.10 4.22 15.37
CA THR A 140 9.04 2.88 15.96
C THR A 140 7.79 2.12 15.49
N LYS A 141 7.73 0.81 15.73
CA LYS A 141 6.56 -0.02 15.38
C LYS A 141 5.27 0.42 16.10
N GLU A 142 5.38 1.08 17.23
CA GLU A 142 4.24 1.57 18.02
C GLU A 142 3.68 2.88 17.48
N GLU A 143 4.53 3.68 16.85
CA GLU A 143 4.20 4.98 16.27
C GLU A 143 3.64 4.90 14.86
N VAL A 144 3.72 3.73 14.20
CA VAL A 144 3.20 3.52 12.85
C VAL A 144 1.92 2.68 12.83
N VAL A 145 1.17 2.79 11.77
CA VAL A 145 0.07 1.86 11.46
C VAL A 145 0.53 0.76 10.51
N CYS A 146 -0.15 -0.40 10.49
CA CYS A 146 0.12 -1.40 9.47
C CYS A 146 -0.39 -0.92 8.08
N VAL A 147 0.19 -1.49 7.02
CA VAL A 147 -0.11 -1.14 5.62
C VAL A 147 -1.61 -1.15 5.32
N ASN A 148 -2.31 -2.22 5.74
CA ASN A 148 -3.76 -2.34 5.53
C ASN A 148 -4.55 -1.25 6.27
N THR A 149 -4.09 -0.81 7.44
CA THR A 149 -4.74 0.27 8.19
C THR A 149 -4.54 1.62 7.49
N LEU A 150 -3.35 1.86 6.92
CA LEU A 150 -3.08 3.09 6.17
C LEU A 150 -3.94 3.17 4.91
N TYR A 151 -4.05 2.06 4.14
CA TYR A 151 -4.98 1.99 3.00
C TYR A 151 -6.43 2.22 3.42
N ARG A 152 -6.87 1.64 4.54
CA ARG A 152 -8.21 1.85 5.06
C ARG A 152 -8.47 3.32 5.43
N TYR A 153 -7.51 4.01 6.03
CA TYR A 153 -7.65 5.43 6.36
C TYR A 153 -7.76 6.30 5.10
N ILE A 154 -7.06 5.93 4.02
CA ILE A 154 -7.20 6.57 2.71
C ILE A 154 -8.61 6.32 2.14
N ASP A 155 -9.08 5.06 2.17
CA ASP A 155 -10.42 4.68 1.68
C ASP A 155 -11.56 5.35 2.46
N GLU A 156 -11.40 5.54 3.77
CA GLU A 156 -12.36 6.20 4.65
C GLU A 156 -12.29 7.74 4.58
N GLY A 157 -11.37 8.30 3.79
CA GLY A 157 -11.19 9.75 3.64
C GLY A 157 -10.69 10.45 4.90
N ARG A 158 -9.97 9.74 5.78
CA ARG A 158 -9.39 10.30 7.01
C ARG A 158 -8.10 11.08 6.75
N LEU A 159 -7.52 10.92 5.57
CA LEU A 159 -6.28 11.55 5.13
C LEU A 159 -6.57 12.45 3.92
N LYS A 160 -5.67 13.39 3.65
CA LYS A 160 -5.72 14.22 2.44
C LYS A 160 -5.46 13.40 1.17
N VAL A 161 -4.73 12.28 1.30
CA VAL A 161 -4.46 11.33 0.22
C VAL A 161 -5.76 10.66 -0.24
N LYS A 162 -5.97 10.59 -1.54
CA LYS A 162 -7.09 9.92 -2.19
C LYS A 162 -6.62 8.70 -2.97
N ASN A 163 -7.55 7.79 -3.30
CA ASN A 163 -7.24 6.60 -4.09
C ASN A 163 -6.63 6.90 -5.47
N ILE A 164 -6.93 8.06 -6.07
CA ILE A 164 -6.35 8.50 -7.34
C ILE A 164 -4.86 8.84 -7.23
N ASP A 165 -4.38 9.20 -6.03
CA ASP A 165 -2.97 9.49 -5.78
C ASP A 165 -2.10 8.22 -5.74
N LEU A 166 -2.73 7.04 -5.61
CA LEU A 166 -2.07 5.74 -5.53
C LEU A 166 -1.87 5.14 -6.92
N LYS A 167 -0.60 5.00 -7.37
CA LYS A 167 -0.21 4.61 -8.74
C LYS A 167 -0.86 3.33 -9.28
N GLU A 168 -1.10 2.31 -8.45
CA GLU A 168 -1.55 0.99 -8.91
C GLU A 168 -3.06 0.75 -8.70
N LYS A 169 -3.75 1.54 -7.87
CA LYS A 169 -5.15 1.28 -7.51
C LYS A 169 -6.14 1.54 -8.65
N VAL A 170 -5.78 2.37 -9.62
CA VAL A 170 -6.64 2.79 -10.75
C VAL A 170 -6.28 2.06 -12.05
N ARG A 171 -5.34 1.12 -12.04
CA ARG A 171 -4.80 0.49 -13.24
C ARG A 171 -5.72 -0.59 -13.82
N ARG A 172 -6.04 -0.51 -15.13
CA ARG A 172 -6.80 -1.55 -15.85
C ARG A 172 -5.94 -2.78 -16.14
N LYS A 173 -6.52 -4.00 -16.04
CA LYS A 173 -5.87 -5.26 -16.45
C LYS A 173 -5.57 -5.23 -17.95
N LYS A 174 -4.32 -5.55 -18.35
CA LYS A 174 -3.94 -5.73 -19.74
C LYS A 174 -4.47 -7.05 -20.30
N ARG A 175 -4.88 -7.07 -21.60
CA ARG A 175 -5.23 -8.29 -22.33
C ARG A 175 -3.96 -9.12 -22.57
N LYS A 176 -4.05 -10.46 -22.41
CA LYS A 176 -2.97 -11.40 -22.74
C LYS A 176 -2.82 -11.48 -24.27
N THR A 177 -1.61 -11.31 -24.79
CA THR A 177 -1.25 -11.58 -26.20
C THR A 177 -0.68 -12.98 -26.32
N LYS A 178 -0.93 -13.63 -27.48
CA LYS A 178 -0.37 -14.97 -27.80
C LYS A 178 1.13 -14.85 -28.10
N PRO A 179 1.97 -15.82 -27.68
CA PRO A 179 3.39 -15.86 -28.04
C PRO A 179 3.58 -16.09 -29.54
N LYS A 180 4.65 -15.53 -30.11
CA LYS A 180 5.11 -15.75 -31.50
C LYS A 180 6.30 -16.70 -31.50
N GLU A 181 6.54 -17.38 -32.62
CA GLU A 181 7.56 -18.42 -32.77
C GLU A 181 9.02 -17.90 -32.89
N ASN A 182 9.97 -18.80 -32.64
CA ASN A 182 11.40 -18.58 -32.38
C ASN A 182 12.22 -17.91 -33.49
N LYS A 183 13.17 -17.05 -33.04
CA LYS A 183 14.29 -16.52 -33.84
C LYS A 183 15.62 -17.05 -33.31
N LYS A 184 16.68 -16.98 -34.17
CA LYS A 184 18.05 -17.41 -33.86
C LYS A 184 18.66 -16.55 -32.74
N ILE A 185 19.50 -17.14 -31.88
CA ILE A 185 20.29 -16.44 -30.84
C ILE A 185 21.53 -15.83 -31.47
N LEU A 186 21.87 -14.58 -31.12
CA LEU A 186 22.95 -13.80 -31.73
C LEU A 186 24.36 -14.10 -31.21
N GLY A 187 24.50 -14.75 -30.07
CA GLY A 187 25.81 -15.06 -29.43
C GLY A 187 25.67 -16.16 -28.40
N ILE A 188 26.37 -16.04 -27.27
CA ILE A 188 26.33 -17.01 -26.17
C ILE A 188 24.94 -17.03 -25.57
N SER A 189 24.32 -18.22 -25.50
CA SER A 189 22.97 -18.37 -24.94
C SER A 189 22.95 -18.05 -23.44
N ILE A 190 21.81 -17.51 -22.97
CA ILE A 190 21.56 -17.35 -21.53
C ILE A 190 21.63 -18.69 -20.77
N ASP A 191 21.46 -19.83 -21.45
CA ASP A 191 21.60 -21.16 -20.83
C ASP A 191 23.02 -21.45 -20.37
N GLU A 192 24.02 -20.84 -21.02
CA GLU A 192 25.42 -20.96 -20.65
C GLU A 192 25.83 -20.04 -19.50
N ARG A 193 24.92 -19.12 -19.10
CA ARG A 193 25.17 -18.21 -18.00
C ARG A 193 25.19 -18.97 -16.66
N PRO A 194 26.23 -18.79 -15.83
CA PRO A 194 26.35 -19.46 -14.54
C PRO A 194 25.09 -19.32 -13.66
N ALA A 195 24.65 -20.43 -13.07
CA ALA A 195 23.40 -20.50 -12.32
C ALA A 195 23.35 -19.53 -11.12
N HIS A 196 24.50 -19.25 -10.47
CA HIS A 196 24.57 -18.31 -9.34
C HIS A 196 24.14 -16.90 -9.72
N ILE A 197 24.33 -16.47 -10.97
CA ILE A 197 23.89 -15.17 -11.47
C ILE A 197 22.36 -15.04 -11.41
N ASN A 198 21.64 -16.17 -11.55
CA ASN A 198 20.18 -16.18 -11.51
C ASN A 198 19.64 -15.84 -10.12
N ASN A 199 20.37 -16.15 -9.04
CA ASN A 199 19.96 -15.89 -7.66
C ASN A 199 20.02 -14.40 -7.30
N ARG A 200 20.70 -13.56 -8.13
CA ARG A 200 20.85 -12.11 -7.90
C ARG A 200 21.53 -11.74 -6.58
N GLU A 201 22.38 -12.65 -6.08
CA GLU A 201 23.15 -12.45 -4.85
C GLU A 201 24.48 -11.74 -5.13
N GLU A 202 25.04 -11.99 -6.31
CA GLU A 202 26.26 -11.35 -6.76
C GLU A 202 25.97 -10.03 -7.45
N PHE A 203 26.83 -9.04 -7.22
CA PHE A 203 26.80 -7.73 -7.84
C PHE A 203 27.61 -7.70 -9.14
N GLY A 204 27.19 -6.87 -10.09
CA GLY A 204 27.90 -6.63 -11.34
C GLY A 204 27.28 -7.30 -12.56
N HIS A 205 26.10 -7.88 -12.44
CA HIS A 205 25.38 -8.51 -13.55
C HIS A 205 24.27 -7.59 -14.05
N PHE A 206 24.39 -7.13 -15.29
CA PHE A 206 23.49 -6.15 -15.88
C PHE A 206 22.61 -6.78 -16.96
N GLU A 207 21.40 -6.23 -17.08
CA GLU A 207 20.51 -6.44 -18.23
C GLU A 207 20.51 -5.19 -19.08
N ILE A 208 20.59 -5.31 -20.41
CA ILE A 208 20.58 -4.20 -21.37
C ILE A 208 19.33 -4.25 -22.24
N ASP A 209 18.74 -3.11 -22.54
CA ASP A 209 17.58 -2.98 -23.41
C ASP A 209 17.50 -1.56 -24.02
N THR A 210 16.60 -1.37 -24.99
CA THR A 210 16.32 -0.06 -25.57
C THR A 210 14.86 0.35 -25.37
N VAL A 211 14.64 1.61 -25.02
CA VAL A 211 13.31 2.20 -24.88
C VAL A 211 13.06 3.16 -26.02
N HIS A 212 12.12 2.77 -26.91
CA HIS A 212 11.80 3.55 -28.12
C HIS A 212 10.75 4.60 -27.86
N GLY A 213 10.83 5.72 -28.57
CA GLY A 213 9.83 6.76 -28.64
C GLY A 213 8.67 6.43 -29.58
N LYS A 214 8.36 7.38 -30.44
CA LYS A 214 7.36 7.29 -31.50
C LYS A 214 7.86 6.38 -32.61
N LYS A 215 6.94 5.72 -33.30
CA LYS A 215 7.31 4.88 -34.45
C LYS A 215 7.93 5.73 -35.56
N GLY A 216 9.11 5.34 -36.05
CA GLY A 216 9.85 6.02 -37.11
C GLY A 216 10.93 6.99 -36.60
N GLU A 217 11.06 7.19 -35.30
CA GLU A 217 12.19 7.93 -34.72
C GLU A 217 13.43 7.04 -34.62
N SER A 218 14.59 7.64 -34.79
CA SER A 218 15.90 6.99 -34.59
C SER A 218 16.34 7.04 -33.15
N THR A 219 16.05 8.14 -32.45
CA THR A 219 16.45 8.39 -31.08
C THR A 219 15.79 7.40 -30.11
N CYS A 220 16.57 6.83 -29.22
CA CYS A 220 16.07 5.93 -28.18
C CYS A 220 16.89 6.03 -26.89
N LEU A 221 16.37 5.45 -25.80
CA LEU A 221 17.10 5.35 -24.56
C LEU A 221 17.72 3.95 -24.44
N LEU A 222 19.05 3.90 -24.32
CA LEU A 222 19.74 2.70 -23.88
C LEU A 222 19.59 2.58 -22.38
N THR A 223 19.15 1.42 -21.89
CA THR A 223 18.94 1.17 -20.46
C THR A 223 19.77 0.00 -20.01
N LEU A 224 20.56 0.18 -18.95
CA LEU A 224 21.23 -0.88 -18.24
C LEU A 224 20.66 -0.99 -16.83
N THR A 225 20.32 -2.21 -16.39
CA THR A 225 19.80 -2.43 -15.06
C THR A 225 20.62 -3.47 -14.32
N GLU A 226 21.23 -3.09 -13.20
CA GLU A 226 21.97 -4.01 -12.34
C GLU A 226 20.98 -4.92 -11.57
N ARG A 227 21.24 -6.23 -11.60
CA ARG A 227 20.27 -7.25 -11.18
C ARG A 227 20.06 -7.37 -9.67
N LYS A 228 21.11 -7.15 -8.87
CA LYS A 228 21.05 -7.24 -7.39
C LYS A 228 20.48 -5.98 -6.78
N THR A 229 21.00 -4.83 -7.16
CA THR A 229 20.69 -3.52 -6.57
C THR A 229 19.54 -2.80 -7.25
N ARG A 230 19.13 -3.27 -8.44
CA ARG A 230 18.08 -2.65 -9.25
C ARG A 230 18.41 -1.23 -9.74
N LYS A 231 19.69 -0.86 -9.71
CA LYS A 231 20.19 0.41 -10.23
C LYS A 231 19.99 0.43 -11.74
N GLY A 232 19.30 1.43 -12.23
CA GLY A 232 19.15 1.69 -13.66
C GLY A 232 20.11 2.80 -14.10
N ILE A 233 20.77 2.61 -15.22
CA ILE A 233 21.56 3.59 -15.95
C ILE A 233 20.85 3.81 -17.28
N VAL A 234 20.76 5.05 -17.72
CA VAL A 234 20.08 5.40 -18.98
C VAL A 234 20.94 6.38 -19.75
N VAL A 235 21.14 6.09 -21.02
CA VAL A 235 21.83 6.97 -21.96
C VAL A 235 20.94 7.24 -23.17
N LEU A 236 20.85 8.50 -23.57
CA LEU A 236 20.22 8.90 -24.80
C LEU A 236 21.16 8.58 -25.97
N ILE A 237 20.67 7.82 -26.95
CA ILE A 237 21.40 7.50 -28.19
C ILE A 237 20.58 7.96 -29.40
N ASP A 238 21.26 8.52 -30.40
CA ASP A 238 20.63 9.13 -31.56
C ASP A 238 20.09 8.07 -32.54
N PHE A 239 20.75 6.90 -32.61
CA PHE A 239 20.37 5.83 -33.53
C PHE A 239 20.25 4.50 -32.77
N LYS A 240 19.25 3.71 -33.18
CA LYS A 240 19.07 2.33 -32.74
C LYS A 240 19.88 1.38 -33.61
N ASP A 241 21.16 1.45 -33.55
CA ASP A 241 22.09 0.55 -34.23
C ASP A 241 23.16 0.01 -33.29
N SER A 242 23.93 -0.97 -33.78
CA SER A 242 24.94 -1.63 -32.96
C SER A 242 26.11 -0.74 -32.62
N GLU A 243 26.44 0.22 -33.47
CA GLU A 243 27.56 1.16 -33.29
C GLU A 243 27.23 2.14 -32.14
N SER A 244 26.05 2.79 -32.19
CA SER A 244 25.59 3.71 -31.16
C SER A 244 25.47 3.03 -29.78
N VAL A 245 24.95 1.80 -29.76
CA VAL A 245 24.85 1.01 -28.51
C VAL A 245 26.21 0.65 -27.95
N THR A 246 27.14 0.18 -28.81
CA THR A 246 28.50 -0.17 -28.42
C THR A 246 29.26 1.05 -27.89
N TYR A 247 29.15 2.18 -28.57
CA TYR A 247 29.75 3.45 -28.14
C TYR A 247 29.22 3.90 -26.77
N ALA A 248 27.88 3.90 -26.59
CA ALA A 248 27.27 4.31 -25.35
C ALA A 248 27.63 3.37 -24.19
N LEU A 249 27.67 2.06 -24.43
CA LEU A 249 28.08 1.08 -23.42
C LEU A 249 29.56 1.25 -23.02
N ASN A 250 30.43 1.51 -23.97
CA ASN A 250 31.84 1.79 -23.71
C ASN A 250 32.01 3.01 -22.80
N LYS A 251 31.28 4.09 -23.07
CA LYS A 251 31.23 5.28 -22.22
C LYS A 251 30.78 4.96 -20.79
N ILE A 252 29.73 4.15 -20.64
CA ILE A 252 29.27 3.72 -19.32
C ILE A 252 30.37 2.90 -18.60
N MET A 253 31.07 2.02 -19.31
CA MET A 253 32.13 1.21 -18.71
C MET A 253 33.34 2.05 -18.28
N GLU A 254 33.65 3.13 -19.00
CA GLU A 254 34.74 4.08 -18.62
C GLU A 254 34.42 4.85 -17.31
N GLU A 255 33.14 5.04 -17.00
CA GLU A 255 32.71 5.75 -15.78
C GLU A 255 32.87 4.91 -14.48
N TYR A 256 33.04 3.59 -14.63
CA TYR A 256 33.12 2.69 -13.48
C TYR A 256 34.47 2.00 -13.39
N PRO A 257 34.99 1.76 -12.16
CA PRO A 257 36.19 0.93 -11.97
C PRO A 257 36.04 -0.45 -12.60
N PRO A 258 37.16 -1.06 -13.05
CA PRO A 258 37.16 -2.45 -13.55
C PRO A 258 36.52 -3.42 -12.53
N GLY A 259 35.75 -4.39 -13.02
CA GLY A 259 35.09 -5.39 -12.20
C GLY A 259 33.72 -5.00 -11.65
N ILE A 260 33.27 -3.77 -11.86
CA ILE A 260 31.89 -3.34 -11.53
C ILE A 260 30.88 -3.97 -12.50
N ILE A 261 31.21 -4.02 -13.79
CA ILE A 261 30.38 -4.67 -14.81
C ILE A 261 31.03 -6.01 -15.16
N LYS A 262 30.43 -7.10 -14.70
CA LYS A 262 30.95 -8.45 -14.89
C LYS A 262 30.31 -9.16 -16.08
N THR A 263 28.99 -9.05 -16.19
CA THR A 263 28.24 -9.66 -17.28
C THR A 263 27.11 -8.75 -17.76
N ILE A 264 26.76 -8.87 -19.03
CA ILE A 264 25.64 -8.18 -19.66
C ILE A 264 24.70 -9.23 -20.27
N THR A 265 23.41 -9.11 -20.04
CA THR A 265 22.39 -9.93 -20.69
C THR A 265 21.55 -9.07 -21.60
N ALA A 266 21.62 -9.35 -22.93
CA ALA A 266 20.89 -8.66 -23.99
C ALA A 266 19.72 -9.51 -24.53
N ASP A 267 18.82 -8.89 -25.31
CA ASP A 267 17.93 -9.65 -26.19
C ASP A 267 18.56 -9.86 -27.57
N ASN A 268 17.81 -10.49 -28.47
CA ASN A 268 18.24 -10.71 -29.84
C ASN A 268 17.87 -9.54 -30.77
N GLY A 269 17.93 -8.30 -30.28
CA GLY A 269 17.78 -7.10 -31.09
C GLY A 269 18.99 -6.90 -32.01
N ALA A 270 18.78 -6.43 -33.25
CA ALA A 270 19.87 -6.17 -34.17
C ALA A 270 20.87 -5.16 -33.61
N GLU A 271 20.44 -4.26 -32.76
CA GLU A 271 21.24 -3.26 -32.08
C GLU A 271 22.25 -3.85 -31.07
N PHE A 272 22.09 -5.10 -30.66
CA PHE A 272 22.99 -5.80 -29.73
C PHE A 272 23.89 -6.82 -30.45
N SER A 273 23.82 -6.94 -31.77
CA SER A 273 24.48 -8.02 -32.53
C SER A 273 25.99 -8.04 -32.41
N THR A 274 26.63 -6.91 -32.20
CA THR A 274 28.09 -6.77 -32.11
C THR A 274 28.64 -6.85 -30.68
N LEU A 275 27.78 -6.81 -29.65
CA LEU A 275 28.22 -6.72 -28.25
C LEU A 275 29.09 -7.90 -27.83
N GLY A 276 28.75 -9.12 -28.21
CA GLY A 276 29.52 -10.33 -27.84
C GLY A 276 30.91 -10.34 -28.46
N GLU A 277 31.08 -9.83 -29.66
CA GLU A 277 32.35 -9.75 -30.36
C GLU A 277 33.20 -8.57 -29.86
N TYR A 278 32.60 -7.39 -29.72
CA TYR A 278 33.28 -6.16 -29.33
C TYR A 278 33.82 -6.21 -27.87
N PHE A 279 33.05 -6.75 -26.96
CA PHE A 279 33.42 -6.86 -25.56
C PHE A 279 34.07 -8.21 -25.18
N LEU A 280 34.46 -9.00 -26.15
CA LEU A 280 35.16 -10.27 -25.94
C LEU A 280 36.40 -10.05 -25.04
N ASN A 281 36.54 -10.86 -24.00
CA ASN A 281 37.56 -10.75 -22.95
C ASN A 281 37.48 -9.50 -22.04
N VAL A 282 36.50 -8.67 -22.20
CA VAL A 282 36.26 -7.52 -21.32
C VAL A 282 35.08 -7.79 -20.36
N VAL A 283 33.95 -8.25 -20.91
CA VAL A 283 32.75 -8.62 -20.16
C VAL A 283 32.00 -9.74 -20.86
N ASP A 284 31.48 -10.70 -20.09
CA ASP A 284 30.67 -11.77 -20.68
C ASP A 284 29.30 -11.26 -21.11
N VAL A 285 28.95 -11.50 -22.38
CA VAL A 285 27.67 -11.08 -22.95
C VAL A 285 26.81 -12.31 -23.25
N TYR A 286 25.65 -12.40 -22.61
CA TYR A 286 24.66 -13.47 -22.78
C TYR A 286 23.44 -12.94 -23.51
N PHE A 287 22.85 -13.78 -24.37
CA PHE A 287 21.64 -13.45 -25.12
C PHE A 287 20.45 -14.26 -24.63
N ALA A 288 19.36 -13.55 -24.23
CA ALA A 288 18.14 -14.17 -23.80
C ALA A 288 17.42 -14.89 -24.94
N HIS A 289 16.59 -15.87 -24.63
CA HIS A 289 15.77 -16.54 -25.64
C HIS A 289 14.81 -15.56 -26.31
N PRO A 290 14.55 -15.72 -27.60
CA PRO A 290 13.55 -14.92 -28.28
C PRO A 290 12.19 -15.04 -27.59
N TYR A 291 11.52 -13.88 -27.42
CA TYR A 291 10.22 -13.77 -26.75
C TYR A 291 10.18 -14.12 -25.26
N SER A 292 11.32 -14.37 -24.62
CA SER A 292 11.44 -14.72 -23.20
C SER A 292 11.72 -13.48 -22.33
N ALA A 293 10.82 -12.49 -22.35
CA ALA A 293 10.98 -11.24 -21.60
C ALA A 293 11.17 -11.45 -20.09
N PHE A 294 10.69 -12.59 -19.53
CA PHE A 294 10.87 -12.92 -18.11
C PHE A 294 12.34 -13.18 -17.72
N GLU A 295 13.21 -13.54 -18.68
CA GLU A 295 14.64 -13.75 -18.46
C GLU A 295 15.39 -12.42 -18.21
N ARG A 296 14.78 -11.28 -18.60
CA ARG A 296 15.27 -9.92 -18.39
C ARG A 296 14.25 -9.08 -17.60
N GLY A 297 13.72 -9.67 -16.53
CA GLY A 297 12.65 -9.08 -15.74
C GLY A 297 13.01 -7.75 -15.08
N GLU A 298 14.30 -7.49 -14.84
CA GLU A 298 14.72 -6.23 -14.21
C GLU A 298 14.64 -5.06 -15.18
N ASN A 299 15.12 -5.22 -16.41
CA ASN A 299 14.96 -4.21 -17.45
C ASN A 299 13.49 -3.96 -17.77
N GLU A 300 12.67 -5.01 -17.86
CA GLU A 300 11.24 -4.84 -18.10
C GLU A 300 10.59 -3.99 -17.00
N ASN A 301 10.94 -4.25 -15.73
CA ASN A 301 10.45 -3.46 -14.60
C ASN A 301 10.98 -2.02 -14.64
N PHE A 302 12.25 -1.82 -14.89
CA PHE A 302 12.85 -0.50 -14.99
C PHE A 302 12.25 0.30 -16.14
N ASN A 303 12.11 -0.30 -17.31
CA ASN A 303 11.47 0.33 -18.47
C ASN A 303 9.99 0.68 -18.20
N LYS A 304 9.26 -0.13 -17.43
CA LYS A 304 7.90 0.22 -16.95
C LYS A 304 7.91 1.47 -16.07
N LEU A 305 8.93 1.67 -15.25
CA LEU A 305 9.05 2.87 -14.43
C LEU A 305 9.35 4.10 -15.28
N ILE A 306 10.27 4.00 -16.26
CA ILE A 306 10.53 5.06 -17.25
C ILE A 306 9.24 5.42 -18.00
N ARG A 307 8.45 4.43 -18.40
CA ARG A 307 7.19 4.62 -19.14
C ARG A 307 6.07 5.32 -18.34
N GLN A 308 6.24 5.53 -17.05
CA GLN A 308 5.35 6.40 -16.25
C GLN A 308 5.58 7.88 -16.54
N PHE A 309 6.77 8.24 -16.99
CA PHE A 309 7.20 9.62 -17.28
C PHE A 309 7.27 9.88 -18.80
N ILE A 310 7.73 8.89 -19.55
CA ILE A 310 7.83 8.92 -21.01
C ILE A 310 6.88 7.85 -21.57
N PRO A 311 5.62 8.19 -21.85
CA PRO A 311 4.63 7.22 -22.32
C PRO A 311 5.01 6.60 -23.67
N LYS A 312 4.52 5.38 -23.95
CA LYS A 312 4.74 4.74 -25.24
C LYS A 312 4.07 5.54 -26.37
N GLY A 313 4.83 5.83 -27.43
CA GLY A 313 4.33 6.57 -28.58
C GLY A 313 4.50 8.10 -28.50
N THR A 314 5.13 8.62 -27.45
CA THR A 314 5.63 10.01 -27.40
C THR A 314 7.03 10.07 -28.00
N SER A 315 7.40 11.22 -28.58
CA SER A 315 8.75 11.45 -29.08
C SER A 315 9.74 11.49 -27.91
N ILE A 316 10.90 10.86 -28.04
CA ILE A 316 12.00 10.98 -27.08
C ILE A 316 12.67 12.34 -27.23
N ASP A 317 12.70 12.90 -28.44
CA ASP A 317 13.27 14.20 -28.70
C ASP A 317 12.53 15.37 -28.02
N ASP A 318 11.28 15.15 -27.60
CA ASP A 318 10.53 16.11 -26.77
C ASP A 318 11.11 16.27 -25.35
N TYR A 319 12.01 15.38 -24.92
CA TYR A 319 12.59 15.36 -23.60
C TYR A 319 14.08 15.68 -23.64
N ASN A 320 14.50 16.75 -23.00
CA ASN A 320 15.91 17.07 -22.88
C ASN A 320 16.65 16.09 -21.96
N ARG A 321 17.97 16.04 -22.11
CA ARG A 321 18.85 15.13 -21.35
C ARG A 321 18.67 15.31 -19.85
N GLN A 322 18.59 16.54 -19.35
CA GLN A 322 18.41 16.83 -17.93
C GLN A 322 17.11 16.27 -17.36
N TYR A 323 16.03 16.31 -18.14
CA TYR A 323 14.74 15.73 -17.74
C TYR A 323 14.85 14.20 -17.60
N ILE A 324 15.53 13.54 -18.54
CA ILE A 324 15.76 12.08 -18.51
C ILE A 324 16.60 11.72 -17.27
N GLU A 325 17.68 12.43 -17.00
CA GLU A 325 18.52 12.26 -15.81
C GLU A 325 17.71 12.41 -14.52
N ASN A 326 16.89 13.43 -14.41
CA ASN A 326 16.01 13.65 -13.25
C ASN A 326 15.00 12.50 -13.03
N ILE A 327 14.46 11.95 -14.12
CA ILE A 327 13.57 10.76 -14.03
C ILE A 327 14.34 9.56 -13.50
N VAL A 328 15.51 9.30 -14.05
CA VAL A 328 16.38 8.17 -13.66
C VAL A 328 16.77 8.29 -12.20
N ASP A 329 17.19 9.47 -11.77
CA ASP A 329 17.50 9.74 -10.37
C ASP A 329 16.31 9.54 -9.45
N ARG A 330 15.13 10.02 -9.84
CA ARG A 330 13.90 9.79 -9.07
C ARG A 330 13.57 8.31 -8.94
N ILE A 331 13.72 7.53 -10.02
CA ILE A 331 13.48 6.07 -10.02
C ILE A 331 14.50 5.38 -9.12
N ASN A 332 15.78 5.74 -9.22
CA ASN A 332 16.86 5.12 -8.45
C ASN A 332 16.85 5.53 -6.97
N ASN A 333 16.29 6.68 -6.62
CA ASN A 333 16.11 7.16 -5.25
C ASN A 333 14.77 6.75 -4.63
N THR A 334 13.91 6.02 -5.36
CA THR A 334 12.70 5.44 -4.80
C THR A 334 13.03 4.19 -3.98
N PRO A 335 12.71 4.16 -2.66
CA PRO A 335 12.94 2.98 -1.82
C PRO A 335 12.16 1.77 -2.32
N ARG A 336 12.75 0.56 -2.21
CA ARG A 336 12.15 -0.67 -2.72
C ARG A 336 12.10 -1.75 -1.63
N LYS A 337 10.95 -2.37 -1.45
CA LYS A 337 10.75 -3.44 -0.47
C LYS A 337 11.74 -4.59 -0.66
N ILE A 338 12.00 -4.98 -1.92
CA ILE A 338 12.94 -6.07 -2.25
C ILE A 338 14.38 -5.77 -1.82
N LEU A 339 14.73 -4.49 -1.64
CA LEU A 339 16.03 -4.03 -1.15
C LEU A 339 15.99 -3.71 0.37
N GLY A 340 15.04 -4.25 1.11
CA GLY A 340 14.86 -3.91 2.52
C GLY A 340 14.53 -2.43 2.75
N TYR A 341 13.80 -1.82 1.81
CA TYR A 341 13.44 -0.40 1.77
C TYR A 341 14.62 0.57 1.57
N GLN A 342 15.77 0.05 1.14
CA GLN A 342 16.85 0.89 0.59
C GLN A 342 16.48 1.36 -0.82
N THR A 343 17.08 2.46 -1.27
CA THR A 343 17.05 2.90 -2.65
C THR A 343 18.03 2.09 -3.50
N ALA A 344 17.83 2.08 -4.82
CA ALA A 344 18.78 1.44 -5.74
C ALA A 344 20.15 2.13 -5.69
N ASN A 345 20.20 3.45 -5.53
CA ASN A 345 21.44 4.20 -5.36
C ASN A 345 22.19 3.82 -4.09
N GLU A 346 21.48 3.71 -2.94
CA GLU A 346 22.11 3.29 -1.67
C GLU A 346 22.71 1.88 -1.78
N ALA A 347 21.93 0.92 -2.34
CA ALA A 347 22.37 -0.45 -2.50
C ALA A 347 23.57 -0.54 -3.47
N PHE A 348 23.52 0.13 -4.62
CA PHE A 348 24.58 0.15 -5.62
C PHE A 348 25.87 0.75 -5.07
N ASN A 349 25.80 1.93 -4.46
CA ASN A 349 26.96 2.60 -3.90
C ASN A 349 27.61 1.79 -2.77
N LYS A 350 26.84 1.03 -2.01
CA LYS A 350 27.36 0.11 -1.00
C LYS A 350 28.22 -0.99 -1.63
N GLU A 351 27.73 -1.63 -2.71
CA GLU A 351 28.47 -2.70 -3.42
C GLU A 351 29.74 -2.13 -4.09
N VAL A 352 29.65 -1.00 -4.77
CA VAL A 352 30.80 -0.33 -5.41
C VAL A 352 31.89 -0.02 -4.38
N ARG A 353 31.52 0.55 -3.23
CA ARG A 353 32.47 0.85 -2.16
C ARG A 353 33.11 -0.42 -1.60
N ALA A 354 32.39 -1.54 -1.53
CA ALA A 354 32.94 -2.81 -1.08
C ALA A 354 34.00 -3.34 -2.05
N ILE A 355 33.78 -3.25 -3.36
CA ILE A 355 34.74 -3.67 -4.39
C ILE A 355 35.99 -2.79 -4.34
N ILE A 356 35.83 -1.45 -4.31
CA ILE A 356 36.99 -0.53 -4.25
C ILE A 356 37.86 -0.81 -3.01
N LYS A 357 37.27 -1.10 -1.85
CA LYS A 357 38.01 -1.44 -0.64
C LYS A 357 38.74 -2.78 -0.71
N GLN A 358 38.26 -3.72 -1.53
CA GLN A 358 38.94 -5.02 -1.73
C GLN A 358 40.09 -4.92 -2.74
N SER A 359 40.06 -3.91 -3.61
CA SER A 359 41.08 -3.67 -4.65
C SER A 359 42.19 -2.72 -4.19
N ALA A 360 42.02 -2.04 -3.05
CA ALA A 360 43.02 -1.18 -2.40
C ALA A 360 43.76 -1.91 -1.29
#